data_9772f9ad7bbeb4275015e7751111a644
#
_entry.id   9772f9ad7bbeb4275015e7751111a644
#
_cell.length_a   1.000
_cell.length_b   1.000
_cell.length_c   1.000
_cell.angle_alpha   90.00
_cell.angle_beta   90.00
_cell.angle_gamma   90.00
#
_symmetry.space_group_name_H-M   'P 1'
#
loop_
_entity.id
_entity.type
_entity.pdbx_description
1 polymer ?
#
loop_
_entity_poly.entity_id
_entity_poly.type
_entity_poly.pdbx_seq_one_letter_code
_entity_poly.pdbx_strand_id
1 'polypeptide(L)'
;MKQMKRMVLLLLTVVFAVSLPLSAFAAGTIEVTEDVSVSDDYDWTRFKGQNVTLNVYNWGEYISNGSDDSVDVVDAFQKLTGIHVNYTTFDSNESLYAKLKSGAADYDVIIPSDYMVAKMISEGMLAKLNFDNIPNFQNIDEVYRNADYDPANDYTVPYMLCTTGIIYNTTMVDKAPASWADLWDEQYAGNILMFNNSRDAYAIAAFATGHSINPQSTEEVDEVVDHLKAQKPLVQAYVMDEIFDKMIGGEAAIGVYYSGDAITMIDDNPDLAWVFPEEGSVLSVDSM
;
A
#
# COMPACT_ATOMS: atom_id res chain seq x y z
N MET A 1 -74.19 -22.08 -42.69
CA MET A 1 -73.75 -22.38 -41.33
C MET A 1 -72.20 -22.40 -41.28
N LYS A 2 -71.61 -21.29 -41.02
CA LYS A 2 -70.17 -21.21 -40.76
C LYS A 2 -69.94 -20.38 -39.49
N GLN A 3 -69.61 -21.04 -38.42
CA GLN A 3 -69.25 -20.38 -37.17
C GLN A 3 -67.90 -19.69 -37.36
N MET A 4 -67.86 -18.38 -37.21
CA MET A 4 -66.68 -17.56 -37.19
C MET A 4 -66.16 -17.55 -35.75
N LYS A 5 -65.10 -18.29 -35.51
CA LYS A 5 -64.34 -18.22 -34.24
C LYS A 5 -63.60 -16.89 -34.20
N ARG A 6 -64.01 -16.01 -33.30
CA ARG A 6 -63.25 -14.81 -32.94
C ARG A 6 -62.04 -15.23 -32.12
N MET A 7 -60.84 -15.11 -32.70
CA MET A 7 -59.59 -15.28 -32.03
C MET A 7 -59.25 -13.94 -31.36
N VAL A 8 -59.34 -13.92 -30.04
CA VAL A 8 -58.88 -12.78 -29.24
C VAL A 8 -57.36 -12.92 -29.13
N LEU A 9 -56.65 -12.01 -29.80
CA LEU A 9 -55.19 -11.90 -29.70
C LEU A 9 -54.86 -11.12 -28.43
N LEU A 10 -54.45 -11.83 -27.38
CA LEU A 10 -53.88 -11.21 -26.18
C LEU A 10 -52.44 -10.80 -26.52
N LEU A 11 -52.21 -9.50 -26.71
CA LEU A 11 -50.87 -8.95 -26.74
C LEU A 11 -50.35 -8.96 -25.30
N LEU A 12 -49.48 -9.93 -24.98
CA LEU A 12 -48.64 -9.86 -23.80
C LEU A 12 -47.50 -8.87 -24.12
N THR A 13 -47.64 -7.63 -23.70
CA THR A 13 -46.51 -6.70 -23.58
C THR A 13 -45.66 -7.12 -22.38
N VAL A 14 -44.60 -7.88 -22.66
CA VAL A 14 -43.55 -8.11 -21.67
C VAL A 14 -42.77 -6.80 -21.56
N VAL A 15 -43.08 -6.02 -20.54
CA VAL A 15 -42.26 -4.90 -20.11
C VAL A 15 -41.01 -5.52 -19.47
N PHE A 16 -39.92 -5.60 -20.22
CA PHE A 16 -38.60 -5.77 -19.64
C PHE A 16 -38.30 -4.50 -18.85
N ALA A 17 -38.61 -4.51 -17.55
CA ALA A 17 -38.00 -3.59 -16.61
C ALA A 17 -36.54 -3.95 -16.57
N VAL A 18 -35.72 -3.25 -17.32
CA VAL A 18 -34.27 -3.18 -17.07
C VAL A 18 -34.15 -2.53 -15.71
N SER A 19 -34.04 -3.35 -14.66
CA SER A 19 -33.59 -2.91 -13.36
C SER A 19 -32.12 -2.58 -13.51
N LEU A 20 -31.83 -1.33 -13.89
CA LEU A 20 -30.53 -0.75 -13.56
C LEU A 20 -30.37 -0.93 -12.06
N PRO A 21 -29.24 -1.42 -11.56
CA PRO A 21 -28.98 -1.35 -10.13
C PRO A 21 -28.96 0.14 -9.76
N LEU A 22 -30.08 0.65 -9.24
CA LEU A 22 -30.04 1.87 -8.45
C LEU A 22 -29.18 1.47 -7.26
N SER A 23 -27.92 1.92 -7.22
CA SER A 23 -27.12 1.92 -6.01
C SER A 23 -27.92 2.74 -5.01
N ALA A 24 -28.68 2.06 -4.15
CA ALA A 24 -29.45 2.72 -3.11
C ALA A 24 -28.43 3.22 -2.07
N PHE A 25 -27.91 4.43 -2.28
CA PHE A 25 -27.18 5.11 -1.21
C PHE A 25 -28.10 5.23 0.01
N ALA A 26 -27.58 4.89 1.16
CA ALA A 26 -28.32 5.02 2.40
C ALA A 26 -28.71 6.50 2.59
N ALA A 27 -29.91 6.76 3.13
CA ALA A 27 -30.30 8.11 3.51
C ALA A 27 -29.25 8.66 4.50
N GLY A 28 -28.74 9.88 4.25
CA GLY A 28 -27.66 10.46 5.06
C GLY A 28 -26.27 10.36 4.40
N THR A 29 -26.21 10.14 3.08
CA THR A 29 -24.95 10.12 2.33
C THR A 29 -24.94 11.13 1.19
N ILE A 30 -23.74 11.65 0.87
CA ILE A 30 -23.46 12.48 -0.30
C ILE A 30 -22.71 11.60 -1.31
N GLU A 31 -23.24 11.47 -2.51
CA GLU A 31 -22.54 10.82 -3.63
C GLU A 31 -21.40 11.73 -4.11
N VAL A 32 -20.17 11.18 -4.14
CA VAL A 32 -18.97 11.87 -4.62
C VAL A 32 -18.62 11.43 -6.03
N THR A 33 -18.67 10.13 -6.27
CA THR A 33 -18.55 9.47 -7.58
C THR A 33 -19.62 8.37 -7.67
N GLU A 34 -19.69 7.67 -8.81
CA GLU A 34 -20.59 6.52 -8.99
C GLU A 34 -20.38 5.43 -7.91
N ASP A 35 -19.13 5.26 -7.45
CA ASP A 35 -18.72 4.18 -6.53
C ASP A 35 -18.45 4.67 -5.11
N VAL A 36 -18.37 5.99 -4.89
CA VAL A 36 -17.97 6.56 -3.60
C VAL A 36 -19.03 7.49 -3.06
N SER A 37 -19.46 7.22 -1.83
CA SER A 37 -20.30 8.12 -1.04
C SER A 37 -19.66 8.39 0.34
N VAL A 38 -19.97 9.55 0.89
CA VAL A 38 -19.55 9.96 2.24
C VAL A 38 -20.76 10.30 3.09
N SER A 39 -20.63 10.26 4.42
CA SER A 39 -21.68 10.69 5.34
C SER A 39 -22.03 12.17 5.13
N ASP A 40 -23.31 12.54 5.26
CA ASP A 40 -23.79 13.93 5.20
C ASP A 40 -23.81 14.61 6.57
N ASP A 41 -23.39 13.92 7.65
CA ASP A 41 -23.30 14.45 9.00
C ASP A 41 -22.09 15.38 9.23
N TYR A 42 -21.24 15.53 8.21
CA TYR A 42 -20.07 16.39 8.25
C TYR A 42 -20.12 17.46 7.15
N ASP A 43 -19.74 18.69 7.45
CA ASP A 43 -19.64 19.77 6.46
C ASP A 43 -18.36 19.67 5.63
N TRP A 44 -18.43 18.84 4.59
CA TRP A 44 -17.33 18.65 3.63
C TRP A 44 -17.01 19.90 2.82
N THR A 45 -17.93 20.86 2.76
CA THR A 45 -17.81 22.05 1.91
C THR A 45 -17.26 23.28 2.64
N ARG A 46 -16.95 23.16 3.92
CA ARG A 46 -16.53 24.29 4.78
C ARG A 46 -15.34 25.08 4.27
N PHE A 47 -14.52 24.49 3.40
CA PHE A 47 -13.35 25.16 2.81
C PHE A 47 -13.56 25.61 1.36
N LYS A 48 -14.72 25.33 0.74
CA LYS A 48 -15.00 25.75 -0.64
C LYS A 48 -14.85 27.26 -0.79
N GLY A 49 -14.08 27.67 -1.81
CA GLY A 49 -13.84 29.09 -2.10
C GLY A 49 -12.79 29.79 -1.22
N GLN A 50 -12.11 29.06 -0.32
CA GLN A 50 -11.08 29.63 0.56
C GLN A 50 -9.65 29.45 0.01
N ASN A 51 -9.48 28.82 -1.18
CA ASN A 51 -8.17 28.56 -1.80
C ASN A 51 -7.21 27.80 -0.87
N VAL A 52 -7.72 26.83 -0.10
CA VAL A 52 -6.90 25.99 0.78
C VAL A 52 -6.15 24.98 -0.08
N THR A 53 -4.87 24.78 0.23
CA THR A 53 -4.01 23.75 -0.35
C THR A 53 -3.54 22.80 0.74
N LEU A 54 -3.54 21.50 0.45
CA LEU A 54 -3.01 20.44 1.29
C LEU A 54 -1.83 19.78 0.56
N ASN A 55 -0.67 19.75 1.20
CA ASN A 55 0.54 19.11 0.67
C ASN A 55 0.67 17.72 1.29
N VAL A 56 0.59 16.68 0.45
CA VAL A 56 0.65 15.27 0.87
C VAL A 56 1.91 14.62 0.31
N TYR A 57 2.61 13.84 1.14
CA TYR A 57 3.79 13.10 0.74
C TYR A 57 3.64 11.64 1.15
N ASN A 58 3.47 10.76 0.18
CA ASN A 58 3.11 9.37 0.36
C ASN A 58 4.01 8.46 -0.49
N TRP A 59 3.85 7.16 -0.35
CA TRP A 59 4.42 6.13 -1.22
C TRP A 59 3.77 6.16 -2.61
N GLY A 60 4.43 5.57 -3.61
CA GLY A 60 3.99 5.56 -5.00
C GLY A 60 2.62 4.89 -5.19
N GLU A 61 2.49 3.64 -4.75
CA GLU A 61 1.34 2.78 -5.02
C GLU A 61 0.37 2.67 -3.82
N TYR A 62 0.12 3.77 -3.10
CA TYR A 62 -0.62 3.78 -1.82
C TYR A 62 -2.00 4.42 -1.86
N ILE A 63 -2.49 4.82 -3.02
CA ILE A 63 -3.81 5.43 -3.20
C ILE A 63 -4.34 5.16 -4.60
N SER A 64 -5.64 4.91 -4.73
CA SER A 64 -6.29 4.80 -6.04
C SER A 64 -6.20 6.12 -6.79
N ASN A 65 -5.71 6.08 -8.02
CA ASN A 65 -5.39 7.24 -8.85
C ASN A 65 -6.23 7.36 -10.12
N GLY A 66 -7.26 6.51 -10.28
CA GLY A 66 -8.14 6.47 -11.45
C GLY A 66 -7.65 5.56 -12.58
N SER A 67 -6.55 4.81 -12.39
CA SER A 67 -6.14 3.75 -13.32
C SER A 67 -7.00 2.49 -13.12
N ASP A 68 -7.05 1.63 -14.14
CA ASP A 68 -7.67 0.31 -14.09
C ASP A 68 -9.11 0.30 -13.54
N ASP A 69 -9.92 1.28 -13.99
CA ASP A 69 -11.31 1.50 -13.55
C ASP A 69 -11.43 1.85 -12.04
N SER A 70 -10.33 2.21 -11.37
CA SER A 70 -10.35 2.65 -9.99
C SER A 70 -10.82 4.11 -9.84
N VAL A 71 -11.19 4.50 -8.62
CA VAL A 71 -11.55 5.90 -8.33
C VAL A 71 -10.29 6.74 -8.10
N ASP A 72 -10.17 7.89 -8.76
CA ASP A 72 -9.17 8.91 -8.37
C ASP A 72 -9.61 9.57 -7.06
N VAL A 73 -9.05 9.09 -5.96
CA VAL A 73 -9.39 9.54 -4.60
C VAL A 73 -9.00 10.99 -4.36
N VAL A 74 -7.88 11.45 -4.93
CA VAL A 74 -7.43 12.85 -4.79
C VAL A 74 -8.40 13.78 -5.52
N ASP A 75 -8.78 13.45 -6.75
CA ASP A 75 -9.75 14.22 -7.53
C ASP A 75 -11.12 14.24 -6.85
N ALA A 76 -11.60 13.09 -6.37
CA ALA A 76 -12.87 12.99 -5.64
C ALA A 76 -12.86 13.86 -4.37
N PHE A 77 -11.78 13.83 -3.58
CA PHE A 77 -11.62 14.67 -2.41
C PHE A 77 -11.61 16.18 -2.75
N GLN A 78 -10.89 16.56 -3.79
CA GLN A 78 -10.85 17.96 -4.25
C GLN A 78 -12.23 18.46 -4.71
N LYS A 79 -12.98 17.66 -5.47
CA LYS A 79 -14.33 17.97 -5.91
C LYS A 79 -15.30 18.12 -4.74
N LEU A 80 -15.20 17.22 -3.77
CA LEU A 80 -16.05 17.23 -2.57
C LEU A 80 -15.77 18.45 -1.69
N THR A 81 -14.51 18.73 -1.37
CA THR A 81 -14.12 19.68 -0.34
C THR A 81 -13.77 21.08 -0.85
N GLY A 82 -13.35 21.18 -2.12
CA GLY A 82 -12.78 22.41 -2.67
C GLY A 82 -11.36 22.71 -2.18
N ILE A 83 -10.71 21.76 -1.49
CA ILE A 83 -9.30 21.84 -1.09
C ILE A 83 -8.45 21.37 -2.28
N HIS A 84 -7.45 22.14 -2.67
CA HIS A 84 -6.46 21.68 -3.65
C HIS A 84 -5.43 20.76 -2.98
N VAL A 85 -5.12 19.63 -3.59
CA VAL A 85 -4.14 18.67 -3.05
C VAL A 85 -2.91 18.63 -3.94
N ASN A 86 -1.76 18.99 -3.38
CA ASN A 86 -0.45 18.72 -3.96
C ASN A 86 0.02 17.35 -3.47
N TYR A 87 -0.26 16.32 -4.26
CA TYR A 87 0.15 14.97 -3.94
C TYR A 87 1.50 14.67 -4.57
N THR A 88 2.47 14.26 -3.76
CA THR A 88 3.82 13.89 -4.20
C THR A 88 4.23 12.57 -3.55
N THR A 89 5.16 11.85 -4.20
CA THR A 89 5.58 10.53 -3.75
C THR A 89 7.06 10.48 -3.37
N PHE A 90 7.42 9.49 -2.56
CA PHE A 90 8.79 9.16 -2.19
C PHE A 90 9.05 7.66 -2.31
N ASP A 91 10.31 7.29 -2.48
CA ASP A 91 10.74 5.92 -2.73
C ASP A 91 11.24 5.20 -1.46
N SER A 92 11.59 5.96 -0.41
CA SER A 92 12.08 5.40 0.86
C SER A 92 11.85 6.35 2.02
N ASN A 93 11.71 5.80 3.24
CA ASN A 93 11.63 6.58 4.47
C ASN A 93 12.86 7.49 4.66
N GLU A 94 14.04 7.04 4.22
CA GLU A 94 15.28 7.80 4.29
C GLU A 94 15.25 9.05 3.38
N SER A 95 14.71 8.92 2.17
CA SER A 95 14.54 10.06 1.25
C SER A 95 13.48 11.04 1.76
N LEU A 96 12.36 10.55 2.29
CA LEU A 96 11.35 11.37 2.98
C LEU A 96 11.99 12.13 4.15
N TYR A 97 12.66 11.43 5.05
CA TYR A 97 13.31 12.03 6.22
C TYR A 97 14.35 13.09 5.82
N ALA A 98 15.23 12.76 4.88
CA ALA A 98 16.27 13.70 4.42
C ALA A 98 15.66 14.99 3.84
N LYS A 99 14.59 14.88 3.06
CA LYS A 99 13.89 16.03 2.47
C LYS A 99 13.27 16.92 3.54
N LEU A 100 12.57 16.34 4.51
CA LEU A 100 11.96 17.08 5.62
C LEU A 100 13.04 17.72 6.53
N LYS A 101 14.08 16.96 6.86
CA LYS A 101 15.19 17.43 7.70
C LYS A 101 15.95 18.59 7.09
N SER A 102 16.03 18.66 5.76
CA SER A 102 16.69 19.78 5.06
C SER A 102 15.88 21.07 5.09
N GLY A 103 14.60 21.05 5.46
CA GLY A 103 13.67 22.19 5.37
C GLY A 103 13.38 22.62 3.93
N ALA A 104 13.63 21.75 2.94
CA ALA A 104 13.43 22.08 1.52
C ALA A 104 11.95 22.07 1.10
N ALA A 105 11.07 21.48 1.90
CA ALA A 105 9.64 21.43 1.65
C ALA A 105 8.85 21.25 2.96
N ASP A 106 7.68 21.86 2.99
CA ASP A 106 6.70 21.70 4.05
C ASP A 106 5.56 20.81 3.55
N TYR A 107 5.19 19.83 4.36
CA TYR A 107 4.06 18.94 4.11
C TYR A 107 3.08 19.01 5.27
N ASP A 108 1.79 18.89 4.94
CA ASP A 108 0.70 18.86 5.92
C ASP A 108 0.41 17.42 6.37
N VAL A 109 0.56 16.46 5.46
CA VAL A 109 0.38 15.02 5.72
C VAL A 109 1.53 14.24 5.09
N ILE A 110 2.12 13.35 5.87
CA ILE A 110 3.15 12.41 5.44
C ILE A 110 2.77 11.00 5.89
N ILE A 111 3.18 9.96 5.16
CA ILE A 111 2.84 8.57 5.47
C ILE A 111 4.11 7.72 5.60
N PRO A 112 4.93 7.90 6.65
CA PRO A 112 6.11 7.07 6.91
C PRO A 112 5.77 5.76 7.59
N SER A 113 6.72 4.82 7.55
CA SER A 113 6.65 3.59 8.33
C SER A 113 6.96 3.83 9.81
N ASP A 114 6.49 2.93 10.64
CA ASP A 114 6.54 2.96 12.10
C ASP A 114 7.90 3.34 12.70
N TYR A 115 9.00 2.73 12.23
CA TYR A 115 10.36 3.04 12.73
C TYR A 115 10.77 4.48 12.42
N MET A 116 10.32 5.01 11.27
CA MET A 116 10.60 6.39 10.89
C MET A 116 9.70 7.36 11.66
N VAL A 117 8.45 6.97 11.92
CA VAL A 117 7.56 7.70 12.86
C VAL A 117 8.23 7.84 14.22
N ALA A 118 8.69 6.74 14.82
CA ALA A 118 9.39 6.76 16.12
C ALA A 118 10.59 7.72 16.12
N LYS A 119 11.40 7.68 15.05
CA LYS A 119 12.53 8.58 14.88
C LYS A 119 12.08 10.04 14.81
N MET A 120 11.09 10.36 13.99
CA MET A 120 10.61 11.73 13.78
C MET A 120 9.93 12.30 15.04
N ILE A 121 9.21 11.47 15.81
CA ILE A 121 8.69 11.84 17.13
C ILE A 121 9.84 12.21 18.07
N SER A 122 10.87 11.35 18.15
CA SER A 122 12.02 11.58 19.03
C SER A 122 12.80 12.86 18.71
N GLU A 123 12.75 13.31 17.45
CA GLU A 123 13.39 14.53 16.98
C GLU A 123 12.46 15.76 16.99
N GLY A 124 11.20 15.59 17.40
CA GLY A 124 10.20 16.67 17.46
C GLY A 124 9.80 17.22 16.08
N MET A 125 9.81 16.38 15.06
CA MET A 125 9.51 16.76 13.68
C MET A 125 8.01 16.67 13.34
N LEU A 126 7.21 15.99 14.16
CA LEU A 126 5.78 15.78 13.94
C LEU A 126 4.93 16.69 14.83
N ALA A 127 3.80 17.15 14.29
CA ALA A 127 2.80 17.88 15.03
C ALA A 127 1.83 16.90 15.74
N LYS A 128 1.40 17.26 16.96
CA LYS A 128 0.36 16.47 17.63
C LYS A 128 -0.98 16.60 16.92
N LEU A 129 -1.68 15.49 16.81
CA LEU A 129 -3.02 15.42 16.25
C LEU A 129 -4.07 15.89 17.27
N ASN A 130 -5.13 16.51 16.76
CA ASN A 130 -6.34 16.77 17.56
C ASN A 130 -7.42 15.75 17.16
N PHE A 131 -7.58 14.71 17.95
CA PHE A 131 -8.52 13.62 17.69
C PHE A 131 -9.99 14.04 17.76
N ASP A 132 -10.33 15.19 18.33
CA ASP A 132 -11.69 15.74 18.22
C ASP A 132 -12.07 16.04 16.76
N ASN A 133 -11.07 16.24 15.90
CA ASN A 133 -11.24 16.46 14.47
C ASN A 133 -11.15 15.15 13.64
N ILE A 134 -10.87 14.02 14.27
CA ILE A 134 -10.67 12.72 13.60
C ILE A 134 -11.62 11.67 14.21
N PRO A 135 -12.95 11.85 14.09
CA PRO A 135 -13.92 10.96 14.73
C PRO A 135 -13.82 9.52 14.19
N ASN A 136 -13.39 9.34 12.97
CA ASN A 136 -13.24 8.03 12.33
C ASN A 136 -12.06 7.21 12.87
N PHE A 137 -11.21 7.79 13.75
CA PHE A 137 -10.18 7.02 14.45
C PHE A 137 -10.75 5.83 15.23
N GLN A 138 -12.00 5.92 15.68
CA GLN A 138 -12.73 4.82 16.30
C GLN A 138 -12.87 3.57 15.40
N ASN A 139 -12.71 3.70 14.09
CA ASN A 139 -12.79 2.59 13.13
C ASN A 139 -11.44 1.85 12.97
N ILE A 140 -10.34 2.41 13.48
CA ILE A 140 -9.07 1.70 13.53
C ILE A 140 -9.19 0.55 14.54
N ASP A 141 -8.75 -0.64 14.14
CA ASP A 141 -8.75 -1.80 15.04
C ASP A 141 -7.86 -1.52 16.27
N GLU A 142 -8.32 -1.97 17.45
CA GLU A 142 -7.64 -1.72 18.72
C GLU A 142 -6.20 -2.25 18.75
N VAL A 143 -5.92 -3.32 18.00
CA VAL A 143 -4.58 -3.94 17.95
C VAL A 143 -3.53 -3.01 17.33
N TYR A 144 -3.95 -2.04 16.50
CA TYR A 144 -3.05 -1.07 15.85
C TYR A 144 -3.01 0.28 16.56
N ARG A 145 -3.80 0.46 17.63
CA ARG A 145 -3.76 1.69 18.44
C ARG A 145 -2.72 1.59 19.54
N ASN A 146 -2.15 2.72 19.92
CA ASN A 146 -1.18 2.81 21.01
C ASN A 146 0.04 1.89 20.79
N ALA A 147 0.48 1.77 19.54
CA ALA A 147 1.63 0.98 19.16
C ALA A 147 2.93 1.58 19.74
N ASP A 148 3.97 0.74 19.89
CA ASP A 148 5.24 1.12 20.54
C ASP A 148 5.91 2.35 19.90
N TYR A 149 5.68 2.63 18.62
CA TYR A 149 6.22 3.79 17.93
C TYR A 149 5.51 5.12 18.28
N ASP A 150 4.24 5.05 18.72
CA ASP A 150 3.45 6.20 19.23
C ASP A 150 2.51 5.74 20.36
N PRO A 151 3.01 5.44 21.57
CA PRO A 151 2.26 4.78 22.63
C PRO A 151 1.04 5.54 23.15
N ALA A 152 1.02 6.86 22.97
CA ALA A 152 -0.09 7.70 23.35
C ALA A 152 -1.06 7.99 22.19
N ASN A 153 -0.74 7.55 20.98
CA ASN A 153 -1.41 7.95 19.75
C ASN A 153 -1.52 9.48 19.60
N ASP A 154 -0.46 10.19 19.96
CA ASP A 154 -0.47 11.66 19.93
C ASP A 154 -0.21 12.22 18.51
N TYR A 155 0.43 11.44 17.62
CA TYR A 155 1.01 11.93 16.38
C TYR A 155 0.51 11.24 15.12
N THR A 156 -0.08 10.04 15.24
CA THR A 156 -0.34 9.20 14.07
C THR A 156 -1.73 8.60 14.02
N VAL A 157 -2.19 8.35 12.79
CA VAL A 157 -3.31 7.45 12.50
C VAL A 157 -2.77 6.31 11.63
N PRO A 158 -2.86 5.04 12.06
CA PRO A 158 -2.48 3.90 11.22
C PRO A 158 -3.22 3.92 9.89
N TYR A 159 -2.49 3.69 8.79
CA TYR A 159 -3.01 3.77 7.43
C TYR A 159 -2.93 2.43 6.70
N MET A 160 -1.73 1.85 6.61
CA MET A 160 -1.49 0.62 5.88
C MET A 160 -0.67 -0.36 6.71
N LEU A 161 -1.00 -1.64 6.62
CA LEU A 161 -0.24 -2.73 7.20
C LEU A 161 0.51 -3.45 6.08
N CYS A 162 1.83 -3.55 6.20
CA CYS A 162 2.69 -4.18 5.22
C CYS A 162 3.41 -5.39 5.80
N THR A 163 3.49 -6.46 5.02
CA THR A 163 4.36 -7.60 5.28
C THR A 163 5.23 -7.87 4.06
N THR A 164 6.42 -8.44 4.26
CA THR A 164 7.32 -8.81 3.17
C THR A 164 7.26 -10.32 2.90
N GLY A 165 7.54 -10.70 1.67
CA GLY A 165 7.61 -12.10 1.26
C GLY A 165 8.42 -12.27 -0.01
N ILE A 166 8.47 -13.49 -0.51
CA ILE A 166 9.15 -13.82 -1.75
C ILE A 166 8.14 -13.93 -2.87
N ILE A 167 8.28 -13.10 -3.91
CA ILE A 167 7.61 -13.25 -5.19
C ILE A 167 8.51 -14.01 -6.14
N TYR A 168 7.97 -14.95 -6.90
CA TYR A 168 8.75 -15.76 -7.82
C TYR A 168 7.97 -16.12 -9.07
N ASN A 169 8.69 -16.33 -10.17
CA ASN A 169 8.12 -16.78 -11.43
C ASN A 169 8.11 -18.32 -11.49
N THR A 170 6.92 -18.92 -11.50
CA THR A 170 6.72 -20.37 -11.48
C THR A 170 7.24 -21.10 -12.72
N THR A 171 7.52 -20.35 -13.81
CA THR A 171 8.12 -20.91 -15.03
C THR A 171 9.65 -20.91 -15.01
N MET A 172 10.26 -20.19 -14.05
CA MET A 172 11.70 -20.07 -13.88
C MET A 172 12.22 -20.74 -12.60
N VAL A 173 11.32 -21.10 -11.69
CA VAL A 173 11.62 -21.68 -10.39
C VAL A 173 10.98 -23.06 -10.29
N ASP A 174 11.79 -24.12 -10.26
CA ASP A 174 11.31 -25.52 -10.26
C ASP A 174 10.54 -25.90 -8.99
N LYS A 175 10.89 -25.29 -7.86
CA LYS A 175 10.29 -25.52 -6.55
C LYS A 175 10.03 -24.20 -5.86
N ALA A 176 8.82 -24.02 -5.33
CA ALA A 176 8.47 -22.83 -4.55
C ALA A 176 9.50 -22.55 -3.45
N PRO A 177 10.01 -21.31 -3.31
CA PRO A 177 10.86 -20.93 -2.20
C PRO A 177 10.14 -21.14 -0.87
N ALA A 178 10.91 -21.42 0.19
CA ALA A 178 10.36 -21.62 1.52
C ALA A 178 11.12 -20.87 2.62
N SER A 179 12.29 -20.38 2.30
CA SER A 179 13.23 -19.73 3.22
C SER A 179 13.77 -18.46 2.61
N TRP A 180 14.06 -17.47 3.44
CA TRP A 180 14.81 -16.29 2.99
C TRP A 180 16.19 -16.65 2.45
N ALA A 181 16.79 -17.77 2.91
CA ALA A 181 18.05 -18.27 2.39
C ALA A 181 18.02 -18.64 0.89
N ASP A 182 16.84 -18.89 0.31
CA ASP A 182 16.68 -19.15 -1.12
C ASP A 182 17.13 -17.97 -2.00
N LEU A 183 17.15 -16.75 -1.44
CA LEU A 183 17.69 -15.55 -2.10
C LEU A 183 19.23 -15.52 -2.19
N TRP A 184 19.93 -16.48 -1.59
CA TRP A 184 21.38 -16.69 -1.69
C TRP A 184 21.74 -17.92 -2.50
N ASP A 185 20.74 -18.61 -3.10
CA ASP A 185 21.02 -19.77 -3.94
C ASP A 185 21.63 -19.35 -5.27
N GLU A 186 22.81 -19.89 -5.57
CA GLU A 186 23.55 -19.62 -6.80
C GLU A 186 22.78 -20.03 -8.09
N GLN A 187 21.78 -20.93 -7.96
CA GLN A 187 20.95 -21.29 -9.12
C GLN A 187 20.19 -20.10 -9.69
N TYR A 188 19.88 -19.08 -8.88
CA TYR A 188 19.19 -17.87 -9.28
C TYR A 188 20.13 -16.69 -9.58
N ALA A 189 21.45 -16.94 -9.64
CA ALA A 189 22.41 -15.86 -9.89
C ALA A 189 22.09 -15.03 -11.13
N GLY A 190 22.02 -13.70 -10.96
CA GLY A 190 21.62 -12.76 -12.00
C GLY A 190 20.12 -12.69 -12.28
N ASN A 191 19.28 -13.41 -11.49
CA ASN A 191 17.84 -13.41 -11.60
C ASN A 191 17.13 -13.12 -10.25
N ILE A 192 17.86 -12.53 -9.30
CA ILE A 192 17.35 -12.15 -7.97
C ILE A 192 17.11 -10.64 -7.94
N LEU A 193 15.92 -10.23 -7.55
CA LEU A 193 15.60 -8.83 -7.24
C LEU A 193 15.59 -8.66 -5.72
N MET A 194 16.31 -7.66 -5.24
CA MET A 194 16.44 -7.35 -3.82
C MET A 194 16.00 -5.93 -3.53
N PHE A 195 15.52 -5.64 -2.33
CA PHE A 195 15.12 -4.30 -1.93
C PHE A 195 16.25 -3.28 -2.06
N ASN A 196 15.93 -2.12 -2.63
CA ASN A 196 16.72 -0.89 -2.51
C ASN A 196 16.28 -0.08 -1.26
N ASN A 197 15.76 -0.76 -0.26
CA ASN A 197 15.42 -0.25 1.05
C ASN A 197 16.34 -0.94 2.06
N SER A 198 17.19 -0.17 2.74
CA SER A 198 18.23 -0.72 3.62
C SER A 198 17.64 -1.42 4.85
N ARG A 199 16.51 -0.94 5.37
CA ARG A 199 15.86 -1.53 6.56
C ARG A 199 15.31 -2.92 6.24
N ASP A 200 14.58 -3.04 5.14
CA ASP A 200 13.97 -4.31 4.75
C ASP A 200 15.02 -5.29 4.23
N ALA A 201 16.01 -4.83 3.46
CA ALA A 201 17.14 -5.67 3.05
C ALA A 201 17.90 -6.26 4.25
N TYR A 202 18.14 -5.43 5.29
CA TYR A 202 18.73 -5.90 6.53
C TYR A 202 17.87 -6.95 7.22
N ALA A 203 16.55 -6.68 7.35
CA ALA A 203 15.63 -7.59 8.04
C ALA A 203 15.59 -8.97 7.37
N ILE A 204 15.54 -9.03 6.04
CA ILE A 204 15.55 -10.27 5.26
C ILE A 204 16.85 -11.05 5.52
N ALA A 205 17.98 -10.37 5.49
CA ALA A 205 19.28 -11.03 5.76
C ALA A 205 19.39 -11.47 7.23
N ALA A 206 18.82 -10.72 8.16
CA ALA A 206 18.76 -11.09 9.57
C ALA A 206 17.94 -12.37 9.77
N PHE A 207 16.76 -12.47 9.17
CA PHE A 207 15.96 -13.71 9.18
C PHE A 207 16.73 -14.88 8.57
N ALA A 208 17.34 -14.71 7.39
CA ALA A 208 18.12 -15.75 6.71
C ALA A 208 19.28 -16.29 7.54
N THR A 209 19.83 -15.48 8.47
CA THR A 209 20.95 -15.83 9.35
C THR A 209 20.55 -16.14 10.78
N GLY A 210 19.23 -16.07 11.10
CA GLY A 210 18.71 -16.31 12.44
C GLY A 210 19.03 -15.19 13.45
N HIS A 211 19.32 -13.98 12.96
CA HIS A 211 19.53 -12.79 13.77
C HIS A 211 18.23 -12.01 14.01
N SER A 212 18.24 -11.13 15.00
CA SER A 212 17.14 -10.20 15.24
C SER A 212 17.10 -9.10 14.19
N ILE A 213 15.90 -8.74 13.73
CA ILE A 213 15.68 -7.54 12.88
C ILE A 213 15.91 -6.24 13.67
N ASN A 214 15.99 -6.34 15.00
CA ASN A 214 16.33 -5.25 15.92
C ASN A 214 17.64 -5.60 16.64
N PRO A 215 18.80 -5.39 16.01
CA PRO A 215 20.10 -5.82 16.55
C PRO A 215 20.41 -5.11 17.88
N GLN A 216 21.11 -5.81 18.76
CA GLN A 216 21.50 -5.30 20.09
C GLN A 216 22.96 -4.87 20.14
N SER A 217 23.75 -5.18 19.10
CA SER A 217 25.15 -4.83 19.01
C SER A 217 25.59 -4.49 17.58
N THR A 218 26.73 -3.83 17.45
CA THR A 218 27.35 -3.53 16.15
C THR A 218 27.84 -4.81 15.47
N GLU A 219 28.29 -5.78 16.26
CA GLU A 219 28.75 -7.07 15.77
C GLU A 219 27.63 -7.83 15.04
N GLU A 220 26.40 -7.87 15.59
CA GLU A 220 25.25 -8.46 14.92
C GLU A 220 24.95 -7.74 13.60
N VAL A 221 25.05 -6.41 13.58
CA VAL A 221 24.87 -5.63 12.35
C VAL A 221 25.91 -6.00 11.30
N ASP A 222 27.18 -6.08 11.70
CA ASP A 222 28.30 -6.40 10.81
C ASP A 222 28.14 -7.80 10.19
N GLU A 223 27.72 -8.82 10.98
CA GLU A 223 27.49 -10.18 10.50
C GLU A 223 26.37 -10.22 9.43
N VAL A 224 25.24 -9.55 9.67
CA VAL A 224 24.13 -9.47 8.72
C VAL A 224 24.52 -8.70 7.44
N VAL A 225 25.25 -7.61 7.59
CA VAL A 225 25.78 -6.82 6.46
C VAL A 225 26.78 -7.59 5.63
N ASP A 226 27.63 -8.41 6.25
CA ASP A 226 28.56 -9.27 5.52
C ASP A 226 27.82 -10.36 4.75
N HIS A 227 26.70 -10.88 5.27
CA HIS A 227 25.82 -11.80 4.54
C HIS A 227 25.20 -11.12 3.32
N LEU A 228 24.69 -9.88 3.44
CA LEU A 228 24.22 -9.08 2.31
C LEU A 228 25.30 -8.82 1.25
N LYS A 229 26.54 -8.54 1.68
CA LYS A 229 27.67 -8.38 0.74
C LYS A 229 27.96 -9.67 -0.03
N ALA A 230 27.82 -10.84 0.62
CA ALA A 230 27.98 -12.12 -0.04
C ALA A 230 26.87 -12.40 -1.09
N GLN A 231 25.66 -11.90 -0.88
CA GLN A 231 24.56 -11.99 -1.86
C GLN A 231 24.79 -11.12 -3.10
N LYS A 232 25.44 -9.98 -2.95
CA LYS A 232 25.57 -8.95 -3.99
C LYS A 232 25.95 -9.47 -5.39
N PRO A 233 26.88 -10.45 -5.57
CA PRO A 233 27.19 -11.00 -6.89
C PRO A 233 26.05 -11.78 -7.54
N LEU A 234 25.04 -12.22 -6.78
CA LEU A 234 23.90 -13.00 -7.24
C LEU A 234 22.73 -12.10 -7.66
N VAL A 235 22.68 -10.87 -7.16
CA VAL A 235 21.56 -9.94 -7.35
C VAL A 235 21.62 -9.36 -8.77
N GLN A 236 20.49 -9.41 -9.48
CA GLN A 236 20.29 -8.76 -10.77
C GLN A 236 20.20 -7.23 -10.58
N ALA A 237 19.33 -6.80 -9.66
CA ALA A 237 19.10 -5.41 -9.36
C ALA A 237 18.57 -5.21 -7.91
N TYR A 238 18.90 -4.04 -7.35
CA TYR A 238 18.23 -3.52 -6.17
C TYR A 238 17.11 -2.61 -6.64
N VAL A 239 15.88 -2.89 -6.23
CA VAL A 239 14.66 -2.26 -6.77
C VAL A 239 13.72 -1.81 -5.65
N MET A 240 12.86 -0.87 -5.97
CA MET A 240 11.59 -0.58 -5.32
C MET A 240 10.49 -0.83 -6.37
N ASP A 241 9.72 0.16 -6.77
CA ASP A 241 8.59 -0.01 -7.71
C ASP A 241 8.99 -0.57 -9.09
N GLU A 242 10.28 -0.50 -9.47
CA GLU A 242 10.77 -1.14 -10.70
C GLU A 242 10.61 -2.67 -10.71
N ILE A 243 10.32 -3.28 -9.56
CA ILE A 243 10.03 -4.72 -9.48
C ILE A 243 8.78 -5.11 -10.27
N PHE A 244 7.77 -4.22 -10.35
CA PHE A 244 6.55 -4.47 -11.10
C PHE A 244 6.87 -4.81 -12.56
N ASP A 245 7.55 -3.92 -13.26
CA ASP A 245 7.91 -4.13 -14.66
C ASP A 245 8.75 -5.41 -14.85
N LYS A 246 9.69 -5.65 -13.94
CA LYS A 246 10.61 -6.79 -14.03
C LYS A 246 9.94 -8.13 -13.78
N MET A 247 9.12 -8.23 -12.75
CA MET A 247 8.44 -9.48 -12.42
C MET A 247 7.30 -9.77 -13.40
N ILE A 248 6.47 -8.77 -13.71
CA ILE A 248 5.39 -8.89 -14.70
C ILE A 248 5.95 -9.23 -16.08
N GLY A 249 7.08 -8.59 -16.44
CA GLY A 249 7.79 -8.86 -17.72
C GLY A 249 8.55 -10.19 -17.77
N GLY A 250 8.63 -10.94 -16.65
CA GLY A 250 9.36 -12.22 -16.58
C GLY A 250 10.88 -12.07 -16.68
N GLU A 251 11.44 -10.93 -16.25
CA GLU A 251 12.86 -10.63 -16.32
C GLU A 251 13.69 -11.20 -15.16
N ALA A 252 13.02 -11.66 -14.09
CA ALA A 252 13.67 -12.23 -12.91
C ALA A 252 12.96 -13.50 -12.44
N ALA A 253 13.70 -14.39 -11.80
CA ALA A 253 13.17 -15.65 -11.28
C ALA A 253 12.54 -15.47 -9.90
N ILE A 254 13.18 -14.67 -9.04
CA ILE A 254 12.83 -14.54 -7.64
C ILE A 254 13.10 -13.11 -7.16
N GLY A 255 12.24 -12.59 -6.31
CA GLY A 255 12.40 -11.28 -5.73
C GLY A 255 11.74 -11.18 -4.35
N VAL A 256 12.00 -10.08 -3.68
CA VAL A 256 11.36 -9.77 -2.40
C VAL A 256 10.52 -8.53 -2.56
N TYR A 257 9.28 -8.58 -2.06
CA TYR A 257 8.45 -7.39 -2.07
C TYR A 257 7.34 -7.44 -1.00
N TYR A 258 6.50 -6.43 -0.99
CA TYR A 258 5.38 -6.31 -0.06
C TYR A 258 4.17 -7.11 -0.53
N SER A 259 3.39 -7.61 0.41
CA SER A 259 2.28 -8.53 0.14
C SER A 259 1.17 -7.94 -0.75
N GLY A 260 0.83 -6.66 -0.55
CA GLY A 260 -0.19 -5.98 -1.35
C GLY A 260 0.21 -5.88 -2.82
N ASP A 261 1.43 -5.40 -3.07
CA ASP A 261 1.97 -5.23 -4.41
C ASP A 261 2.19 -6.57 -5.12
N ALA A 262 2.56 -7.62 -4.36
CA ALA A 262 2.69 -8.96 -4.91
C ALA A 262 1.35 -9.49 -5.46
N ILE A 263 0.23 -9.19 -4.80
CA ILE A 263 -1.11 -9.56 -5.30
C ILE A 263 -1.38 -8.85 -6.63
N THR A 264 -1.11 -7.56 -6.73
CA THR A 264 -1.28 -6.79 -7.97
C THR A 264 -0.43 -7.37 -9.11
N MET A 265 0.85 -7.67 -8.84
CA MET A 265 1.72 -8.28 -9.85
C MET A 265 1.23 -9.67 -10.29
N ILE A 266 0.65 -10.47 -9.40
CA ILE A 266 0.07 -11.80 -9.72
C ILE A 266 -1.19 -11.66 -10.57
N ASP A 267 -2.01 -10.64 -10.32
CA ASP A 267 -3.20 -10.37 -11.14
C ASP A 267 -2.81 -10.02 -12.58
N ASP A 268 -1.70 -9.29 -12.78
CA ASP A 268 -1.18 -8.91 -14.09
C ASP A 268 -0.42 -10.05 -14.80
N ASN A 269 0.25 -10.91 -14.04
CA ASN A 269 0.99 -12.05 -14.58
C ASN A 269 0.73 -13.33 -13.76
N PRO A 270 -0.14 -14.26 -14.24
CA PRO A 270 -0.49 -15.49 -13.54
C PRO A 270 0.66 -16.50 -13.40
N ASP A 271 1.80 -16.29 -14.05
CA ASP A 271 3.00 -17.09 -13.84
C ASP A 271 3.74 -16.72 -12.54
N LEU A 272 3.35 -15.63 -11.89
CA LEU A 272 3.90 -15.24 -10.61
C LEU A 272 3.17 -15.92 -9.44
N ALA A 273 3.91 -16.17 -8.38
CA ALA A 273 3.37 -16.63 -7.10
C ALA A 273 4.14 -15.96 -5.94
N TRP A 274 3.53 -15.96 -4.77
CA TRP A 274 4.10 -15.33 -3.59
C TRP A 274 4.00 -16.24 -2.37
N VAL A 275 5.02 -16.21 -1.50
CA VAL A 275 5.10 -17.04 -0.30
C VAL A 275 5.65 -16.26 0.89
N PHE A 276 5.20 -16.65 2.08
CA PHE A 276 5.85 -16.29 3.33
C PHE A 276 6.97 -17.31 3.64
N PRO A 277 8.21 -16.87 3.85
CA PRO A 277 9.28 -17.74 4.33
C PRO A 277 9.04 -18.29 5.74
N GLU A 278 9.59 -19.48 6.01
CA GLU A 278 9.37 -20.20 7.27
C GLU A 278 9.94 -19.46 8.49
N GLU A 279 10.97 -18.64 8.33
CA GLU A 279 11.61 -17.88 9.40
C GLU A 279 10.74 -16.72 9.91
N GLY A 280 9.67 -16.40 9.19
CA GLY A 280 8.80 -15.26 9.48
C GLY A 280 9.04 -14.08 8.54
N SER A 281 8.40 -12.97 8.82
CA SER A 281 8.42 -11.78 7.97
C SER A 281 8.41 -10.50 8.80
N VAL A 282 8.79 -9.41 8.15
CA VAL A 282 8.58 -8.06 8.69
C VAL A 282 7.09 -7.76 8.67
N LEU A 283 6.60 -7.20 9.76
CA LEU A 283 5.31 -6.54 9.85
C LEU A 283 5.58 -5.07 10.17
N SER A 284 5.15 -4.17 9.31
CA SER A 284 5.26 -2.73 9.51
C SER A 284 3.90 -2.05 9.39
N VAL A 285 3.74 -0.93 10.07
CA VAL A 285 2.55 -0.08 10.00
C VAL A 285 2.96 1.28 9.47
N ASP A 286 2.46 1.63 8.29
CA ASP A 286 2.59 2.97 7.77
C ASP A 286 1.47 3.85 8.31
N SER A 287 1.80 5.05 8.74
CA SER A 287 0.87 5.92 9.47
C SER A 287 0.88 7.35 8.94
N MET A 288 -0.31 7.93 8.88
CA MET A 288 -0.49 9.36 8.56
C MET A 288 -0.20 10.24 9.76
#